data_f8dab02d4616e4c0914cfd1a7de70a27
#
_entry.id   f8dab02d4616e4c0914cfd1a7de70a27
#
_cell.length_a   1.000
_cell.length_b   1.000
_cell.length_c   1.000
_cell.angle_alpha   90.00
_cell.angle_beta   90.00
_cell.angle_gamma   90.00
#
_symmetry.space_group_name_H-M   'P 1'
#
loop_
_entity.id
_entity.type
_entity.pdbx_description
1 polymer ?
#
loop_
_entity_poly.entity_id
_entity_poly.type
_entity_poly.pdbx_seq_one_letter_code
_entity_poly.pdbx_strand_id
1 'polypeptide(L)'
;MPATASASPPTSPSPTASGNSDLRPEQGSAKVASKAASFTSQVDDPHYSSSHAGSVNVHGWWLDDHDNFTGMKARVTVYLWAKKGSQWVQVNKIPTKKNPVTVYAGGGGGKRASGSVSCRSHKPTWYHGQVDVDIIDAIDTSNRPNSHDVELNCQPW
;
A
#
# COMPACT_ATOMS: atom_id res chain seq x y z
N MET A 1 66.68 32.23 2.22
CA MET A 1 65.60 31.42 2.83
C MET A 1 64.27 32.04 2.46
N PRO A 2 63.55 31.50 1.53
CA PRO A 2 62.17 32.00 1.24
C PRO A 2 61.17 31.18 2.04
N ALA A 3 60.21 31.89 2.61
CA ALA A 3 59.06 31.38 3.34
C ALA A 3 58.04 30.76 2.43
N THR A 4 57.65 29.57 2.70
CA THR A 4 56.54 28.86 2.04
C THR A 4 55.21 29.27 2.63
N ALA A 5 54.36 29.87 1.84
CA ALA A 5 52.99 30.16 2.18
C ALA A 5 52.15 28.86 2.09
N SER A 6 51.55 28.48 3.21
CA SER A 6 50.58 27.37 3.28
C SER A 6 49.21 27.85 2.86
N ALA A 7 48.69 27.36 1.75
CA ALA A 7 47.33 27.63 1.31
C ALA A 7 46.39 26.62 1.98
N SER A 8 45.40 27.14 2.70
CA SER A 8 44.28 26.36 3.26
C SER A 8 43.37 25.90 2.12
N PRO A 9 42.86 24.63 2.14
CA PRO A 9 41.89 24.17 1.18
C PRO A 9 40.49 24.76 1.44
N PRO A 10 39.71 25.01 0.43
CA PRO A 10 38.35 25.50 0.58
C PRO A 10 37.43 24.45 1.20
N THR A 11 36.73 24.86 2.22
CA THR A 11 35.68 24.08 2.89
C THR A 11 34.53 23.86 1.92
N SER A 12 34.33 22.66 1.43
CA SER A 12 33.12 22.25 0.73
C SER A 12 31.93 22.31 1.69
N PRO A 13 30.79 22.88 1.28
CA PRO A 13 29.58 22.74 2.06
C PRO A 13 29.10 21.31 1.97
N SER A 14 28.97 20.64 3.11
CA SER A 14 28.27 19.38 3.23
C SER A 14 26.85 19.51 2.69
N PRO A 15 26.38 18.60 1.84
CA PRO A 15 24.96 18.54 1.55
C PRO A 15 24.27 18.14 2.84
N THR A 16 23.41 19.01 3.33
CA THR A 16 22.44 18.69 4.37
C THR A 16 21.61 17.52 3.83
N ALA A 17 21.84 16.35 4.40
CA ALA A 17 20.97 15.20 4.17
C ALA A 17 19.59 15.60 4.69
N SER A 18 18.73 15.99 3.79
CA SER A 18 17.31 16.08 4.04
C SER A 18 16.83 14.74 4.58
N GLY A 19 16.25 14.83 5.78
CA GLY A 19 15.81 13.67 6.51
C GLY A 19 15.01 12.73 5.63
N ASN A 20 15.38 11.48 5.68
CA ASN A 20 14.53 10.37 5.39
C ASN A 20 13.26 10.55 6.22
N SER A 21 12.26 11.12 5.59
CA SER A 21 10.90 10.92 6.07
C SER A 21 10.66 9.44 5.87
N ASP A 22 10.83 8.67 6.92
CA ASP A 22 10.22 7.36 7.06
C ASP A 22 8.73 7.58 6.83
N LEU A 23 8.32 7.47 5.57
CA LEU A 23 6.93 7.34 5.20
C LEU A 23 6.51 5.94 5.64
N ARG A 24 6.38 5.77 6.96
CA ARG A 24 5.59 4.69 7.51
C ARG A 24 4.18 4.93 6.99
N PRO A 25 3.66 4.09 6.07
CA PRO A 25 2.32 4.31 5.54
C PRO A 25 1.35 4.26 6.71
N GLU A 26 0.45 5.21 6.79
CA GLU A 26 -0.54 5.26 7.86
C GLU A 26 -1.35 3.98 7.86
N GLN A 27 -1.45 3.38 9.04
CA GLN A 27 -2.25 2.20 9.31
C GLN A 27 -3.73 2.62 9.34
N GLY A 28 -4.55 1.99 8.53
CA GLY A 28 -5.99 2.23 8.50
C GLY A 28 -6.48 2.88 7.21
N SER A 29 -7.73 3.29 7.22
CA SER A 29 -8.35 4.01 6.11
C SER A 29 -7.75 5.39 5.96
N ALA A 30 -7.05 5.66 4.88
CA ALA A 30 -6.58 6.99 4.58
C ALA A 30 -7.64 7.75 3.79
N LYS A 31 -8.07 8.89 4.33
CA LYS A 31 -8.91 9.85 3.63
C LYS A 31 -8.03 10.73 2.78
N VAL A 32 -8.15 10.59 1.48
CA VAL A 32 -7.44 11.44 0.52
C VAL A 32 -8.37 12.55 0.07
N ALA A 33 -8.12 13.76 0.55
CA ALA A 33 -8.84 14.95 0.10
C ALA A 33 -8.04 15.64 -1.01
N SER A 34 -8.58 15.68 -2.22
CA SER A 34 -8.23 16.74 -3.17
C SER A 34 -9.07 17.97 -2.85
N LYS A 35 -8.60 19.18 -3.23
CA LYS A 35 -9.34 20.45 -2.97
C LYS A 35 -10.77 20.50 -3.54
N ALA A 36 -11.14 19.55 -4.40
CA ALA A 36 -12.42 19.52 -5.11
C ALA A 36 -13.24 18.27 -4.83
N ALA A 37 -12.66 17.18 -4.34
CA ALA A 37 -13.36 15.92 -4.14
C ALA A 37 -12.64 15.07 -3.11
N SER A 38 -13.38 14.37 -2.27
CA SER A 38 -12.83 13.45 -1.29
C SER A 38 -13.40 12.05 -1.44
N PHE A 39 -12.54 11.07 -1.35
CA PHE A 39 -12.89 9.66 -1.26
C PHE A 39 -12.00 8.98 -0.23
N THR A 40 -12.44 7.86 0.29
CA THR A 40 -11.64 7.06 1.22
C THR A 40 -11.23 5.76 0.56
N SER A 41 -9.94 5.51 0.50
CA SER A 41 -9.38 4.21 0.12
C SER A 41 -9.36 3.31 1.36
N GLN A 42 -9.92 2.11 1.25
CA GLN A 42 -10.06 1.15 2.34
C GLN A 42 -9.33 -0.14 2.00
N VAL A 43 -8.66 -0.70 2.99
CA VAL A 43 -8.05 -2.03 2.91
C VAL A 43 -8.29 -2.76 4.23
N ASP A 44 -8.73 -4.02 4.16
CA ASP A 44 -8.89 -4.84 5.37
C ASP A 44 -7.55 -5.43 5.83
N ASP A 45 -7.52 -5.87 7.08
CA ASP A 45 -6.35 -6.58 7.60
C ASP A 45 -6.21 -7.95 6.95
N PRO A 46 -4.98 -8.40 6.66
CA PRO A 46 -4.73 -9.74 6.16
C PRO A 46 -5.31 -10.81 7.10
N HIS A 47 -6.01 -11.77 6.52
CA HIS A 47 -6.71 -12.82 7.25
C HIS A 47 -6.68 -14.16 6.52
N TYR A 48 -6.93 -15.26 7.21
CA TYR A 48 -7.09 -16.55 6.54
C TYR A 48 -8.32 -16.54 5.63
N SER A 49 -8.14 -17.09 4.44
CA SER A 49 -9.24 -17.23 3.49
C SER A 49 -10.30 -18.19 4.01
N SER A 50 -11.56 -17.76 4.01
CA SER A 50 -12.70 -18.63 4.32
C SER A 50 -13.05 -19.60 3.20
N SER A 51 -12.67 -19.27 1.96
CA SER A 51 -12.99 -20.04 0.74
C SER A 51 -11.84 -20.92 0.24
N HIS A 52 -10.60 -20.64 0.65
CA HIS A 52 -9.39 -21.36 0.24
C HIS A 52 -8.53 -21.65 1.47
N ALA A 53 -8.73 -22.81 2.07
CA ALA A 53 -7.94 -23.24 3.21
C ALA A 53 -6.43 -23.17 2.91
N GLY A 54 -5.64 -22.73 3.87
CA GLY A 54 -4.18 -22.59 3.70
C GLY A 54 -3.76 -21.40 2.84
N SER A 55 -4.56 -20.35 2.75
CA SER A 55 -4.17 -19.10 2.12
C SER A 55 -4.53 -17.87 2.96
N VAL A 56 -3.78 -16.79 2.76
CA VAL A 56 -4.03 -15.47 3.33
C VAL A 56 -4.64 -14.59 2.26
N ASN A 57 -5.69 -13.86 2.63
CA ASN A 57 -6.40 -12.91 1.78
C ASN A 57 -6.31 -11.49 2.34
N VAL A 58 -6.48 -10.53 1.44
CA VAL A 58 -6.70 -9.10 1.73
C VAL A 58 -7.65 -8.54 0.68
N HIS A 59 -8.48 -7.57 1.07
CA HIS A 59 -9.39 -6.90 0.14
C HIS A 59 -9.18 -5.39 0.20
N GLY A 60 -9.37 -4.71 -0.95
CA GLY A 60 -9.33 -3.28 -1.05
C GLY A 60 -10.55 -2.74 -1.78
N TRP A 61 -11.07 -1.59 -1.35
CA TRP A 61 -12.21 -0.89 -1.96
C TRP A 61 -12.10 0.61 -1.73
N TRP A 62 -13.09 1.35 -2.21
CA TRP A 62 -13.16 2.78 -2.01
C TRP A 62 -14.57 3.22 -1.63
N LEU A 63 -14.66 4.36 -0.97
CA LEU A 63 -15.90 4.99 -0.56
C LEU A 63 -15.96 6.42 -1.11
N ASP A 64 -17.13 6.82 -1.59
CA ASP A 64 -17.42 8.19 -1.99
C ASP A 64 -18.02 8.93 -0.78
N ASP A 65 -17.17 9.70 -0.07
CA ASP A 65 -17.55 10.24 1.23
C ASP A 65 -18.59 11.35 1.17
N HIS A 66 -18.72 12.02 0.03
CA HIS A 66 -19.57 13.20 -0.12
C HIS A 66 -20.33 13.23 -1.44
N ASP A 67 -20.59 12.07 -2.04
CA ASP A 67 -21.26 11.92 -3.33
C ASP A 67 -20.61 12.72 -4.48
N ASN A 68 -19.32 13.03 -4.35
CA ASN A 68 -18.56 13.78 -5.36
C ASN A 68 -18.30 12.98 -6.63
N PHE A 69 -18.34 11.65 -6.52
CA PHE A 69 -18.05 10.70 -7.58
C PHE A 69 -19.22 9.77 -7.89
N THR A 70 -20.46 10.24 -7.59
CA THR A 70 -21.69 9.45 -7.83
C THR A 70 -21.75 8.94 -9.26
N GLY A 71 -21.91 7.62 -9.41
CA GLY A 71 -21.97 6.97 -10.72
C GLY A 71 -20.60 6.74 -11.38
N MET A 72 -19.51 7.18 -10.78
CA MET A 72 -18.16 6.91 -11.26
C MET A 72 -17.64 5.55 -10.77
N LYS A 73 -16.68 5.02 -11.50
CA LYS A 73 -15.95 3.80 -11.14
C LYS A 73 -14.51 4.15 -10.83
N ALA A 74 -13.92 3.34 -9.96
CA ALA A 74 -12.49 3.37 -9.74
C ALA A 74 -11.85 2.03 -10.12
N ARG A 75 -10.61 2.09 -10.60
CA ARG A 75 -9.74 0.94 -10.70
C ARG A 75 -9.11 0.74 -9.32
N VAL A 76 -9.39 -0.38 -8.69
CA VAL A 76 -8.87 -0.72 -7.37
C VAL A 76 -7.85 -1.84 -7.51
N THR A 77 -6.66 -1.62 -7.01
CA THR A 77 -5.58 -2.60 -6.94
C THR A 77 -5.21 -2.83 -5.49
N VAL A 78 -5.13 -4.09 -5.06
CA VAL A 78 -4.70 -4.45 -3.72
C VAL A 78 -3.40 -5.24 -3.75
N TYR A 79 -2.49 -4.91 -2.85
CA TYR A 79 -1.20 -5.56 -2.66
C TYR A 79 -1.18 -6.26 -1.31
N LEU A 80 -0.68 -7.48 -1.27
CA LEU A 80 -0.42 -8.22 -0.05
C LEU A 80 1.08 -8.33 0.14
N TRP A 81 1.56 -7.78 1.22
CA TRP A 81 2.97 -7.78 1.59
C TRP A 81 3.22 -8.76 2.74
N ALA A 82 4.34 -9.47 2.69
CA ALA A 82 4.80 -10.36 3.75
C ALA A 82 6.25 -10.03 4.12
N LYS A 83 6.56 -10.13 5.41
CA LYS A 83 7.89 -9.80 5.94
C LYS A 83 8.84 -10.98 5.79
N LYS A 84 9.89 -10.81 5.00
CA LYS A 84 10.97 -11.78 4.80
C LYS A 84 12.28 -11.23 5.39
N GLY A 85 12.65 -11.70 6.56
CA GLY A 85 13.75 -11.09 7.32
C GLY A 85 13.36 -9.66 7.75
N SER A 86 14.15 -8.67 7.36
CA SER A 86 13.89 -7.24 7.61
C SER A 86 13.09 -6.54 6.50
N GLN A 87 12.80 -7.23 5.39
CA GLN A 87 12.20 -6.62 4.21
C GLN A 87 10.74 -7.03 4.02
N TRP A 88 9.93 -6.10 3.51
CA TRP A 88 8.59 -6.37 3.01
C TRP A 88 8.65 -6.78 1.54
N VAL A 89 8.01 -7.89 1.20
CA VAL A 89 7.95 -8.46 -0.15
C VAL A 89 6.51 -8.63 -0.56
N GLN A 90 6.15 -8.14 -1.74
CA GLN A 90 4.84 -8.38 -2.30
C GLN A 90 4.69 -9.86 -2.65
N VAL A 91 3.61 -10.50 -2.16
CA VAL A 91 3.43 -11.95 -2.29
C VAL A 91 2.19 -12.35 -3.10
N ASN A 92 1.25 -11.45 -3.33
CA ASN A 92 0.13 -11.76 -4.22
C ASN A 92 0.48 -11.50 -5.69
N LYS A 93 -0.13 -12.26 -6.59
CA LYS A 93 0.00 -12.06 -8.04
C LYS A 93 -0.92 -10.94 -8.52
N ILE A 94 -0.41 -10.09 -9.41
CA ILE A 94 -1.16 -9.06 -10.14
C ILE A 94 -0.65 -9.07 -11.60
N PRO A 95 -1.54 -9.08 -12.62
CA PRO A 95 -2.99 -9.08 -12.50
C PRO A 95 -3.59 -10.48 -12.25
N THR A 96 -4.79 -10.48 -11.67
CA THR A 96 -5.67 -11.66 -11.61
C THR A 96 -7.09 -11.27 -12.02
N LYS A 97 -8.02 -12.24 -12.09
CA LYS A 97 -9.43 -11.95 -12.39
C LYS A 97 -10.09 -11.01 -11.38
N LYS A 98 -9.57 -10.96 -10.14
CA LYS A 98 -10.12 -10.17 -9.02
C LYS A 98 -9.19 -9.04 -8.57
N ASN A 99 -8.11 -8.75 -9.31
CA ASN A 99 -7.14 -7.74 -8.93
C ASN A 99 -6.21 -7.36 -10.11
N PRO A 100 -6.23 -6.12 -10.63
CA PRO A 100 -7.16 -5.04 -10.26
C PRO A 100 -8.58 -5.28 -10.73
N VAL A 101 -9.54 -4.55 -10.14
CA VAL A 101 -10.94 -4.51 -10.58
C VAL A 101 -11.42 -3.08 -10.79
N THR A 102 -12.39 -2.90 -11.69
CA THR A 102 -13.04 -1.60 -11.91
C THR A 102 -14.43 -1.66 -11.31
N VAL A 103 -14.65 -0.91 -10.23
CA VAL A 103 -15.85 -1.02 -9.39
C VAL A 103 -16.39 0.34 -8.95
N TYR A 104 -17.70 0.39 -8.67
CA TYR A 104 -18.32 1.53 -8.00
C TYR A 104 -17.90 1.61 -6.53
N ALA A 105 -18.12 2.77 -5.90
CA ALA A 105 -17.91 2.94 -4.47
C ALA A 105 -18.69 1.92 -3.63
N GLY A 106 -18.11 1.57 -2.48
CA GLY A 106 -18.69 0.64 -1.50
C GLY A 106 -17.86 -0.64 -1.34
N GLY A 107 -17.86 -1.22 -0.15
CA GLY A 107 -17.04 -2.38 0.22
C GLY A 107 -17.74 -3.73 0.13
N GLY A 108 -18.97 -3.77 -0.39
CA GLY A 108 -19.77 -5.01 -0.48
C GLY A 108 -19.23 -6.01 -1.50
N GLY A 109 -19.83 -7.19 -1.53
CA GLY A 109 -19.46 -8.25 -2.48
C GLY A 109 -19.53 -7.76 -3.93
N GLY A 110 -18.49 -8.02 -4.71
CA GLY A 110 -18.36 -7.55 -6.09
C GLY A 110 -17.85 -6.12 -6.27
N LYS A 111 -17.65 -5.35 -5.20
CA LYS A 111 -17.16 -3.96 -5.25
C LYS A 111 -15.77 -3.81 -4.59
N ARG A 112 -14.98 -4.85 -4.59
CA ARG A 112 -13.63 -4.85 -3.99
C ARG A 112 -12.64 -5.67 -4.79
N ALA A 113 -11.37 -5.24 -4.78
CA ALA A 113 -10.24 -6.04 -5.23
C ALA A 113 -9.90 -7.10 -4.17
N SER A 114 -9.32 -8.22 -4.60
CA SER A 114 -8.92 -9.30 -3.70
C SER A 114 -7.52 -9.78 -4.07
N GLY A 115 -6.61 -9.74 -3.11
CA GLY A 115 -5.28 -10.31 -3.19
C GLY A 115 -5.16 -11.54 -2.31
N SER A 116 -4.43 -12.56 -2.75
CA SER A 116 -4.22 -13.78 -1.96
C SER A 116 -2.87 -14.41 -2.21
N VAL A 117 -2.41 -15.18 -1.23
CA VAL A 117 -1.21 -16.03 -1.33
C VAL A 117 -1.44 -17.33 -0.57
N SER A 118 -0.96 -18.45 -1.14
CA SER A 118 -0.99 -19.76 -0.47
C SER A 118 0.15 -19.90 0.52
N CYS A 119 -0.14 -20.51 1.66
CA CYS A 119 0.86 -20.87 2.65
C CYS A 119 1.66 -22.10 2.19
N ARG A 120 2.97 -22.01 2.24
CA ARG A 120 3.86 -23.17 2.03
C ARG A 120 4.30 -23.82 3.32
N SER A 121 4.24 -23.08 4.42
CA SER A 121 4.46 -23.60 5.77
C SER A 121 3.64 -22.82 6.79
N HIS A 122 3.52 -23.37 8.00
CA HIS A 122 2.82 -22.75 9.13
C HIS A 122 3.74 -21.89 10.01
N LYS A 123 4.86 -21.42 9.48
CA LYS A 123 5.75 -20.52 10.25
C LYS A 123 5.11 -19.14 10.37
N PRO A 124 5.20 -18.50 11.54
CA PRO A 124 4.71 -17.13 11.73
C PRO A 124 5.33 -16.18 10.75
N THR A 125 4.51 -15.33 10.15
CA THR A 125 4.94 -14.31 9.18
C THR A 125 4.06 -13.09 9.33
N TRP A 126 4.66 -11.92 9.35
CA TRP A 126 3.95 -10.65 9.39
C TRP A 126 3.47 -10.26 8.00
N TYR A 127 2.25 -9.75 7.94
CA TYR A 127 1.58 -9.31 6.72
C TYR A 127 0.98 -7.93 6.90
N HIS A 128 0.86 -7.17 5.80
CA HIS A 128 -0.07 -6.08 5.67
C HIS A 128 -0.66 -6.00 4.25
N GLY A 129 -1.84 -5.42 4.15
CA GLY A 129 -2.47 -5.05 2.90
C GLY A 129 -2.15 -3.62 2.52
N GLN A 130 -2.13 -3.32 1.24
CA GLN A 130 -2.05 -1.97 0.71
C GLN A 130 -3.02 -1.84 -0.45
N VAL A 131 -3.70 -0.71 -0.56
CA VAL A 131 -4.66 -0.46 -1.66
C VAL A 131 -4.27 0.77 -2.45
N ASP A 132 -4.48 0.69 -3.76
CA ASP A 132 -4.33 1.76 -4.72
C ASP A 132 -5.68 1.97 -5.42
N VAL A 133 -6.18 3.20 -5.42
CA VAL A 133 -7.50 3.55 -5.96
C VAL A 133 -7.35 4.68 -6.97
N ASP A 134 -7.70 4.38 -8.18
CA ASP A 134 -7.65 5.23 -9.36
C ASP A 134 -9.07 5.53 -9.82
N ILE A 135 -9.62 6.69 -9.53
CA ILE A 135 -10.97 7.06 -9.99
C ILE A 135 -10.89 7.43 -11.46
N ILE A 136 -11.66 6.71 -12.30
CA ILE A 136 -11.65 6.89 -13.75
C ILE A 136 -12.15 8.29 -14.10
N ASP A 137 -11.43 8.98 -14.98
CA ASP A 137 -11.70 10.36 -15.43
C ASP A 137 -11.59 11.43 -14.32
N ALA A 138 -10.94 11.13 -13.20
CA ALA A 138 -10.65 12.08 -12.13
C ALA A 138 -9.15 12.20 -11.89
N ILE A 139 -8.78 13.22 -11.08
CA ILE A 139 -7.37 13.39 -10.67
C ILE A 139 -7.02 12.27 -9.69
N ASP A 140 -6.04 11.46 -10.07
CA ASP A 140 -5.49 10.41 -9.22
C ASP A 140 -4.67 10.99 -8.06
N THR A 141 -4.64 10.26 -6.97
CA THR A 141 -3.79 10.55 -5.82
C THR A 141 -2.78 9.43 -5.64
N SER A 142 -1.54 9.78 -5.39
CA SER A 142 -0.46 8.80 -5.15
C SER A 142 -0.53 8.12 -3.79
N ASN A 143 -1.57 8.39 -2.98
CA ASN A 143 -1.69 7.81 -1.65
C ASN A 143 -2.17 6.37 -1.69
N ARG A 144 -1.39 5.48 -1.08
CA ARG A 144 -1.65 4.04 -0.97
C ARG A 144 -1.68 3.63 0.49
N PRO A 145 -2.84 3.73 1.15
CA PRO A 145 -2.94 3.35 2.55
C PRO A 145 -2.68 1.86 2.77
N ASN A 146 -2.09 1.56 3.93
CA ASN A 146 -1.87 0.20 4.40
C ASN A 146 -2.89 -0.18 5.47
N SER A 147 -3.17 -1.48 5.60
CA SER A 147 -3.82 -2.07 6.77
C SER A 147 -2.87 -2.12 7.98
N HIS A 148 -3.36 -2.61 9.10
CA HIS A 148 -2.49 -2.98 10.21
C HIS A 148 -1.57 -4.15 9.84
N ASP A 149 -0.42 -4.22 10.51
CA ASP A 149 0.45 -5.38 10.43
C ASP A 149 -0.17 -6.51 11.27
N VAL A 150 -0.31 -7.69 10.68
CA VAL A 150 -0.89 -8.87 11.32
C VAL A 150 0.07 -10.05 11.21
N GLU A 151 0.32 -10.75 12.33
CA GLU A 151 1.08 -11.99 12.32
C GLU A 151 0.16 -13.19 12.10
N LEU A 152 0.46 -13.99 11.09
CA LEU A 152 -0.29 -15.20 10.75
C LEU A 152 0.65 -16.40 10.63
N ASN A 153 0.21 -17.58 11.05
CA ASN A 153 0.95 -18.83 10.90
C ASN A 153 0.87 -19.35 9.45
N CYS A 154 1.45 -18.58 8.57
CA CYS A 154 1.45 -18.82 7.12
C CYS A 154 2.71 -18.19 6.52
N GLN A 155 3.59 -19.01 5.97
CA GLN A 155 4.77 -18.53 5.27
C GLN A 155 4.63 -18.87 3.79
N PRO A 156 4.72 -17.89 2.86
CA PRO A 156 4.42 -18.10 1.44
C PRO A 156 5.63 -18.57 0.60
N TRP A 157 6.83 -18.73 1.20
CA TRP A 157 8.06 -19.22 0.54
C TRP A 157 8.65 -20.46 1.16
#